data_96c67898eb98b7d418fae60547ba0567
#
_entry.id   96c67898eb98b7d418fae60547ba0567
#
_cell.length_a   1.000
_cell.length_b   1.000
_cell.length_c   1.000
_cell.angle_alpha   90.00
_cell.angle_beta   90.00
_cell.angle_gamma   90.00
#
_symmetry.space_group_name_H-M   'P 1'
#
loop_
_entity.id
_entity.type
_entity.pdbx_description
1 polymer ?
#
loop_
_entity_poly.entity_id
_entity_poly.type
_entity_poly.pdbx_seq_one_letter_code
_entity_poly.pdbx_strand_id
1 'polypeptide(L)'
;MNNYRTIYEAVGGHEGIGRIVGLFYPKVQRHPLLGPLFPEDIVPVMEKQQMFLSQFFGGPTLYSDAYGHPMMRARHLPFPITPERAEAWLSCMREALAETGMPEELQEIVIERLSGPAHHFVNTTNEQET
;
A
#
# COMPACT_ATOMS: atom_id res chain seq x y z
N MET A 1 23.95 -8.83 9.61
CA MET A 1 24.00 -7.65 8.75
C MET A 1 23.25 -7.88 7.46
N ASN A 2 22.40 -6.95 7.07
CA ASN A 2 21.66 -7.02 5.84
C ASN A 2 22.52 -6.64 4.63
N ASN A 3 22.48 -7.48 3.59
CA ASN A 3 23.16 -7.19 2.34
C ASN A 3 22.17 -6.75 1.24
N TYR A 4 20.94 -6.44 1.63
CA TYR A 4 19.92 -6.04 0.68
C TYR A 4 20.17 -4.63 0.16
N ARG A 5 20.03 -4.43 -1.15
CA ARG A 5 20.21 -3.15 -1.79
C ARG A 5 18.93 -2.32 -1.81
N THR A 6 17.77 -2.97 -1.75
CA THR A 6 16.48 -2.31 -1.85
C THR A 6 15.53 -2.90 -0.83
N ILE A 7 14.47 -2.13 -0.54
CA ILE A 7 13.39 -2.63 0.30
C ILE A 7 12.73 -3.83 -0.38
N TYR A 8 12.61 -3.79 -1.70
CA TYR A 8 12.05 -4.89 -2.48
C TYR A 8 12.76 -6.22 -2.17
N GLU A 9 14.09 -6.22 -2.23
CA GLU A 9 14.86 -7.43 -1.88
C GLU A 9 14.67 -7.83 -0.43
N ALA A 10 14.69 -6.84 0.47
CA ALA A 10 14.60 -7.08 1.90
C ALA A 10 13.28 -7.74 2.31
N VAL A 11 12.17 -7.41 1.65
CA VAL A 11 10.87 -8.01 1.97
C VAL A 11 10.63 -9.35 1.28
N GLY A 12 11.54 -9.80 0.44
CA GLY A 12 11.44 -11.11 -0.22
C GLY A 12 11.08 -11.07 -1.69
N GLY A 13 11.29 -9.93 -2.35
CA GLY A 13 11.03 -9.77 -3.78
C GLY A 13 9.55 -9.85 -4.12
N HIS A 14 9.25 -10.29 -5.34
CA HIS A 14 7.87 -10.33 -5.82
C HIS A 14 6.96 -11.20 -4.94
N GLU A 15 7.44 -12.34 -4.48
CA GLU A 15 6.67 -13.22 -3.59
C GLU A 15 6.42 -12.55 -2.23
N GLY A 16 7.42 -11.86 -1.68
CA GLY A 16 7.27 -11.15 -0.42
C GLY A 16 6.25 -10.03 -0.53
N ILE A 17 6.29 -9.26 -1.62
CA ILE A 17 5.30 -8.22 -1.89
C ILE A 17 3.90 -8.84 -2.02
N GLY A 18 3.78 -9.95 -2.74
CA GLY A 18 2.51 -10.65 -2.89
C GLY A 18 1.92 -11.10 -1.56
N ARG A 19 2.77 -11.58 -0.66
CA ARG A 19 2.34 -11.98 0.68
C ARG A 19 1.82 -10.79 1.48
N ILE A 20 2.52 -9.66 1.42
CA ILE A 20 2.06 -8.43 2.09
C ILE A 20 0.69 -8.03 1.55
N VAL A 21 0.55 -7.97 0.23
CA VAL A 21 -0.71 -7.59 -0.44
C VAL A 21 -1.84 -8.54 -0.05
N GLY A 22 -1.56 -9.84 -0.02
CA GLY A 22 -2.54 -10.87 0.33
C GLY A 22 -3.04 -10.78 1.77
N LEU A 23 -2.18 -10.31 2.69
CA LEU A 23 -2.57 -10.10 4.09
C LEU A 23 -3.26 -8.75 4.29
N PHE A 24 -2.90 -7.77 3.48
CA PHE A 24 -3.37 -6.39 3.61
C PHE A 24 -4.82 -6.19 3.13
N TYR A 25 -5.14 -6.64 1.92
CA TYR A 25 -6.44 -6.31 1.32
C TYR A 25 -7.66 -6.91 2.01
N PRO A 26 -7.61 -8.11 2.61
CA PRO A 26 -8.74 -8.55 3.42
C PRO A 26 -9.05 -7.60 4.58
N LYS A 27 -8.03 -7.00 5.17
CA LYS A 27 -8.20 -6.01 6.23
C LYS A 27 -8.84 -4.73 5.72
N VAL A 28 -8.41 -4.27 4.55
CA VAL A 28 -8.97 -3.09 3.89
C VAL A 28 -10.46 -3.31 3.57
N GLN A 29 -10.80 -4.47 3.02
CA GLN A 29 -12.18 -4.77 2.66
C GLN A 29 -13.12 -4.78 3.87
N ARG A 30 -12.61 -5.20 5.03
CA ARG A 30 -13.40 -5.25 6.26
C ARG A 30 -13.41 -3.93 7.02
N HIS A 31 -12.56 -3.00 6.65
CA HIS A 31 -12.46 -1.72 7.36
C HIS A 31 -13.64 -0.81 6.95
N PRO A 32 -14.40 -0.28 7.92
CA PRO A 32 -15.58 0.52 7.59
C PRO A 32 -15.29 1.80 6.80
N LEU A 33 -14.11 2.38 6.95
CA LEU A 33 -13.72 3.59 6.21
C LEU A 33 -13.16 3.30 4.83
N LEU A 34 -12.55 2.12 4.64
CA LEU A 34 -11.82 1.79 3.41
C LEU A 34 -12.61 0.88 2.48
N GLY A 35 -13.33 -0.09 3.04
CA GLY A 35 -14.05 -1.07 2.25
C GLY A 35 -14.93 -0.46 1.16
N PRO A 36 -15.72 0.58 1.48
CA PRO A 36 -16.60 1.19 0.48
C PRO A 36 -15.88 1.83 -0.71
N LEU A 37 -14.59 2.11 -0.59
CA LEU A 37 -13.82 2.74 -1.68
C LEU A 37 -13.34 1.73 -2.72
N PHE A 38 -13.48 0.44 -2.46
CA PHE A 38 -12.95 -0.62 -3.31
C PHE A 38 -14.06 -1.47 -3.92
N PRO A 39 -13.83 -2.06 -5.11
CA PRO A 39 -14.83 -2.95 -5.71
C PRO A 39 -14.93 -4.27 -4.94
N GLU A 40 -16.04 -4.98 -5.16
CA GLU A 40 -16.23 -6.31 -4.55
C GLU A 40 -15.13 -7.26 -4.97
N ASP A 41 -14.81 -7.28 -6.27
CA ASP A 41 -13.72 -8.10 -6.76
C ASP A 41 -12.41 -7.35 -6.58
N ILE A 42 -11.69 -7.68 -5.52
CA ILE A 42 -10.46 -7.01 -5.16
C ILE A 42 -9.22 -7.53 -5.91
N VAL A 43 -9.34 -8.66 -6.60
CA VAL A 43 -8.20 -9.30 -7.25
C VAL A 43 -7.46 -8.38 -8.23
N PRO A 44 -8.14 -7.67 -9.14
CA PRO A 44 -7.43 -6.75 -10.03
C PRO A 44 -6.70 -5.63 -9.29
N VAL A 45 -7.27 -5.15 -8.17
CA VAL A 45 -6.63 -4.12 -7.35
C VAL A 45 -5.37 -4.69 -6.71
N MET A 46 -5.44 -5.90 -6.18
CA MET A 46 -4.30 -6.58 -5.56
C MET A 46 -3.17 -6.78 -6.56
N GLU A 47 -3.49 -7.19 -7.77
CA GLU A 47 -2.48 -7.39 -8.82
C GLU A 47 -1.75 -6.10 -9.17
N LYS A 48 -2.51 -5.02 -9.36
CA LYS A 48 -1.93 -3.70 -9.65
C LYS A 48 -1.07 -3.21 -8.49
N GLN A 49 -1.53 -3.42 -7.27
CA GLN A 49 -0.79 -2.99 -6.08
C GLN A 49 0.51 -3.77 -5.93
N GLN A 50 0.49 -5.07 -6.21
CA GLN A 50 1.70 -5.87 -6.17
C GLN A 50 2.73 -5.36 -7.17
N MET A 51 2.30 -5.03 -8.38
CA MET A 51 3.17 -4.44 -9.40
C MET A 51 3.72 -3.09 -8.96
N PHE A 52 2.85 -2.23 -8.42
CA PHE A 52 3.25 -0.89 -8.01
C PHE A 52 4.21 -0.93 -6.82
N LEU A 53 3.91 -1.70 -5.78
CA LEU A 53 4.78 -1.79 -4.62
C LEU A 53 6.13 -2.41 -4.95
N SER A 54 6.16 -3.39 -5.86
CA SER A 54 7.43 -3.95 -6.32
C SER A 54 8.30 -2.85 -6.90
N GLN A 55 7.75 -2.03 -7.78
CA GLN A 55 8.45 -0.91 -8.41
C GLN A 55 8.81 0.17 -7.38
N PHE A 56 7.88 0.53 -6.52
CA PHE A 56 8.04 1.59 -5.53
C PHE A 56 9.18 1.28 -4.56
N PHE A 57 9.35 0.01 -4.20
CA PHE A 57 10.39 -0.42 -3.27
C PHE A 57 11.71 -0.76 -3.95
N GLY A 58 11.86 -0.44 -5.22
CA GLY A 58 13.13 -0.57 -5.92
C GLY A 58 13.30 -1.83 -6.75
N GLY A 59 12.22 -2.57 -6.96
CA GLY A 59 12.23 -3.75 -7.84
C GLY A 59 11.95 -3.40 -9.30
N PRO A 60 11.58 -4.40 -10.11
CA PRO A 60 11.29 -4.16 -11.53
C PRO A 60 10.14 -3.19 -11.75
N THR A 61 10.17 -2.48 -12.86
CA THR A 61 9.17 -1.46 -13.20
C THR A 61 7.88 -2.09 -13.74
N LEU A 62 7.35 -3.07 -13.03
CA LEU A 62 6.18 -3.85 -13.46
C LEU A 62 4.95 -3.00 -13.75
N TYR A 63 4.67 -2.04 -12.86
CA TYR A 63 3.51 -1.19 -13.02
C TYR A 63 3.64 -0.26 -14.23
N SER A 64 4.79 0.41 -14.36
CA SER A 64 5.00 1.35 -15.46
C SER A 64 5.04 0.64 -16.82
N ASP A 65 5.58 -0.57 -16.88
CA ASP A 65 5.61 -1.36 -18.10
C ASP A 65 4.19 -1.75 -18.56
N ALA A 66 3.29 -2.00 -17.60
CA ALA A 66 1.93 -2.41 -17.91
C ALA A 66 0.98 -1.23 -18.11
N TYR A 67 1.13 -0.16 -17.34
CA TYR A 67 0.14 0.93 -17.27
C TYR A 67 0.72 2.32 -17.51
N GLY A 68 2.01 2.44 -17.73
CA GLY A 68 2.68 3.73 -17.91
C GLY A 68 3.01 4.38 -16.57
N HIS A 69 3.28 5.68 -16.61
CA HIS A 69 3.66 6.43 -15.41
C HIS A 69 2.59 6.28 -14.31
N PRO A 70 2.97 5.99 -13.06
CA PRO A 70 1.98 5.71 -12.00
C PRO A 70 0.98 6.82 -11.75
N MET A 71 1.39 8.08 -11.66
CA MET A 71 0.50 9.22 -11.43
C MET A 71 -0.49 8.94 -10.28
N MET A 72 0.02 8.44 -9.16
CA MET A 72 -0.83 7.93 -8.07
C MET A 72 -1.74 8.99 -7.46
N ARG A 73 -1.29 10.23 -7.32
CA ARG A 73 -2.13 11.29 -6.78
C ARG A 73 -3.35 11.52 -7.69
N ALA A 74 -3.12 11.58 -9.00
CA ALA A 74 -4.21 11.78 -9.96
C ALA A 74 -5.20 10.61 -9.93
N ARG A 75 -4.69 9.38 -9.79
CA ARG A 75 -5.54 8.19 -9.76
C ARG A 75 -6.41 8.12 -8.50
N HIS A 76 -6.00 8.79 -7.41
CA HIS A 76 -6.78 8.82 -6.17
C HIS A 76 -7.78 9.98 -6.14
N LEU A 77 -7.67 10.96 -7.02
CA LEU A 77 -8.57 12.12 -7.00
C LEU A 77 -10.06 11.76 -7.10
N PRO A 78 -10.48 10.73 -7.87
CA PRO A 78 -11.90 10.37 -7.91
C PRO A 78 -12.44 9.82 -6.59
N PHE A 79 -11.57 9.49 -5.63
CA PHE A 79 -11.97 8.90 -4.35
C PHE A 79 -11.78 9.91 -3.21
N PRO A 80 -12.71 9.96 -2.24
CA PRO A 80 -12.56 10.89 -1.11
C PRO A 80 -11.56 10.34 -0.10
N ILE A 81 -10.30 10.73 -0.23
CA ILE A 81 -9.23 10.31 0.67
C ILE A 81 -9.12 11.33 1.80
N THR A 82 -9.63 10.95 2.98
CA THR A 82 -9.55 11.79 4.19
C THR A 82 -8.32 11.44 5.00
N PRO A 83 -7.90 12.30 5.94
CA PRO A 83 -6.83 11.94 6.87
C PRO A 83 -7.12 10.66 7.64
N GLU A 84 -8.36 10.44 8.05
CA GLU A 84 -8.76 9.20 8.73
C GLU A 84 -8.54 7.97 7.85
N ARG A 85 -8.89 8.08 6.57
CA ARG A 85 -8.70 6.98 5.62
C ARG A 85 -7.23 6.69 5.36
N ALA A 86 -6.40 7.73 5.28
CA ALA A 86 -4.96 7.55 5.15
C ALA A 86 -4.38 6.81 6.35
N GLU A 87 -4.79 7.20 7.58
CA GLU A 87 -4.33 6.53 8.79
C GLU A 87 -4.86 5.11 8.89
N ALA A 88 -6.11 4.88 8.49
CA ALA A 88 -6.70 3.54 8.47
C ALA A 88 -5.92 2.62 7.52
N TRP A 89 -5.53 3.14 6.35
CA TRP A 89 -4.74 2.39 5.37
C TRP A 89 -3.39 1.99 5.96
N LEU A 90 -2.71 2.92 6.60
CA LEU A 90 -1.43 2.65 7.25
C LEU A 90 -1.57 1.65 8.39
N SER A 91 -2.66 1.73 9.15
CA SER A 91 -2.94 0.78 10.23
C SER A 91 -3.13 -0.64 9.70
N CYS A 92 -3.90 -0.80 8.62
CA CYS A 92 -4.06 -2.10 7.96
C CYS A 92 -2.71 -2.63 7.46
N MET A 93 -1.87 -1.75 6.91
CA MET A 93 -0.55 -2.15 6.44
C MET A 93 0.36 -2.59 7.60
N ARG A 94 0.33 -1.88 8.73
CA ARG A 94 1.12 -2.27 9.90
C ARG A 94 0.75 -3.66 10.37
N GLU A 95 -0.55 -3.97 10.42
CA GLU A 95 -1.02 -5.29 10.83
C GLU A 95 -0.57 -6.37 9.84
N ALA A 96 -0.67 -6.09 8.55
CA ALA A 96 -0.24 -7.04 7.52
C ALA A 96 1.25 -7.33 7.62
N LEU A 97 2.07 -6.29 7.80
CA LEU A 97 3.52 -6.45 7.93
C LEU A 97 3.88 -7.28 9.17
N ALA A 98 3.20 -7.03 10.30
CA ALA A 98 3.42 -7.80 11.51
C ALA A 98 3.12 -9.28 11.30
N GLU A 99 2.07 -9.59 10.55
CA GLU A 99 1.68 -10.98 10.26
C GLU A 99 2.66 -11.70 9.33
N THR A 100 3.47 -10.97 8.57
CA THR A 100 4.50 -11.62 7.74
C THR A 100 5.63 -12.22 8.56
N GLY A 101 5.81 -11.74 9.79
CA GLY A 101 6.92 -12.18 10.64
C GLY A 101 8.25 -11.50 10.33
N MET A 102 8.28 -10.51 9.46
CA MET A 102 9.52 -9.80 9.16
C MET A 102 10.03 -9.02 10.39
N PRO A 103 11.33 -8.71 10.46
CA PRO A 103 11.88 -7.94 11.58
C PRO A 103 11.19 -6.60 11.76
N GLU A 104 11.02 -6.16 13.00
CA GLU A 104 10.36 -4.89 13.30
C GLU A 104 11.03 -3.71 12.62
N GLU A 105 12.36 -3.70 12.55
CA GLU A 105 13.09 -2.64 11.85
C GLU A 105 12.65 -2.51 10.40
N LEU A 106 12.46 -3.64 9.73
CA LEU A 106 12.02 -3.63 8.34
C LEU A 106 10.58 -3.17 8.22
N GLN A 107 9.71 -3.58 9.15
CA GLN A 107 8.33 -3.11 9.20
C GLN A 107 8.27 -1.59 9.29
N GLU A 108 9.10 -1.00 10.17
CA GLU A 108 9.14 0.45 10.35
C GLU A 108 9.65 1.17 9.09
N ILE A 109 10.64 0.61 8.42
CA ILE A 109 11.15 1.18 7.17
C ILE A 109 10.06 1.20 6.10
N VAL A 110 9.32 0.11 5.96
CA VAL A 110 8.23 0.01 4.98
C VAL A 110 7.14 1.04 5.29
N ILE A 111 6.72 1.14 6.54
CA ILE A 111 5.68 2.10 6.95
C ILE A 111 6.15 3.53 6.72
N GLU A 112 7.38 3.85 7.06
CA GLU A 112 7.93 5.19 6.85
C GLU A 112 7.88 5.58 5.38
N ARG A 113 8.27 4.66 4.49
CA ARG A 113 8.23 4.92 3.05
C ARG A 113 6.82 5.09 2.50
N LEU A 114 5.85 4.39 3.06
CA LEU A 114 4.46 4.47 2.61
C LEU A 114 3.72 5.66 3.23
N SER A 115 4.16 6.14 4.38
CA SER A 115 3.50 7.23 5.09
C SER A 115 3.44 8.53 4.27
N GLY A 116 4.53 8.88 3.58
CA GLY A 116 4.57 10.07 2.74
C GLY A 116 3.48 10.06 1.66
N PRO A 117 3.50 9.05 0.78
CA PRO A 117 2.45 8.93 -0.25
C PRO A 117 1.04 8.85 0.32
N ALA A 118 0.83 8.09 1.40
CA ALA A 118 -0.50 7.95 2.00
C ALA A 118 -1.09 9.31 2.39
N HIS A 119 -0.29 10.16 3.02
CA HIS A 119 -0.73 11.50 3.40
C HIS A 119 -0.79 12.46 2.21
N HIS A 120 0.09 12.26 1.23
CA HIS A 120 0.10 13.08 0.01
C HIS A 120 -1.18 12.91 -0.81
N PHE A 121 -1.82 11.75 -0.74
CA PHE A 121 -3.05 11.47 -1.49
C PHE A 121 -4.30 12.02 -0.82
N VAL A 122 -4.20 12.54 0.40
CA VAL A 122 -5.34 13.16 1.08
C VAL A 122 -5.85 14.33 0.24
N ASN A 123 -7.15 14.32 -0.04
CA ASN A 123 -7.78 15.32 -0.90
C ASN A 123 -9.12 15.81 -0.34
N THR A 124 -9.52 15.33 0.82
CA THR A 124 -10.83 15.60 1.41
C THR A 124 -10.68 15.72 2.93
N THR A 125 -11.43 16.62 3.55
CA THR A 125 -11.46 16.74 5.02
C THR A 125 -12.23 15.56 5.61
N ASN A 126 -12.01 15.29 6.91
CA ASN A 126 -12.77 14.26 7.61
C ASN A 126 -14.27 14.61 7.60
N GLU A 127 -15.12 13.59 7.50
CA GLU A 127 -16.57 13.79 7.39
C GLU A 127 -17.17 14.57 8.53
N GLN A 128 -16.69 14.37 9.77
CA GLN A 128 -17.20 15.09 10.91
C GLN A 128 -16.80 16.56 10.93
N GLU A 129 -15.98 17.01 10.00
CA GLU A 129 -15.58 18.40 9.88
C GLU A 129 -16.45 19.17 8.87
N THR A 130 -17.33 18.46 8.23
CA THR A 130 -18.27 19.06 7.28
C THR A 130 -19.62 19.28 7.91
#